data_49950c6bf8bc2d8773b8273dedaba194
#
_entry.id   49950c6bf8bc2d8773b8273dedaba194
#
_cell.length_a   1.000
_cell.length_b   1.000
_cell.length_c   1.000
_cell.angle_alpha   90.00
_cell.angle_beta   90.00
_cell.angle_gamma   90.00
#
_symmetry.space_group_name_H-M   'P 1'
#
loop_
_entity.id
_entity.type
_entity.pdbx_description
1 polymer ?
#
loop_
_entity_poly.entity_id
_entity_poly.type
_entity_poly.pdbx_seq_one_letter_code
_entity_poly.pdbx_strand_id
1 'polypeptide(L)'
;LFLNKFKLAESCKIISIDNFLGRKSVIQPQDPNLTNLEHDLTTDLSLKLHNKKIDFIINCSGCASPYFYEKFPLETMEVSTVGTKNMLQLALQHNCRILNFSSSEVVGTPPPEFIPTDEEYTPTVKTFDKRSCYDVTKMYIETLSYVFKDQFNLDCKVVRPFNVIGYFRQDDQRVIPNFMSKCIKGEKIKLYAPGTQTRSFCWYGDFLSGCIKVLTKGKDILYHVGSPENEISMLDLARLVEKVCGKKDMVELVEPPIVYKHEPKRRCPSVDKIKKELD
;
A
#
# COMPACT_ATOMS: atom_id res chain seq x y z
N LEU A 1 -13.50 6.24 -10.54
CA LEU A 1 -14.16 5.03 -11.08
C LEU A 1 -15.06 4.37 -10.05
N PHE A 2 -14.52 3.97 -8.86
CA PHE A 2 -15.32 3.36 -7.80
C PHE A 2 -16.41 4.31 -7.30
N LEU A 3 -16.06 5.54 -6.98
CA LEU A 3 -17.00 6.55 -6.48
C LEU A 3 -18.13 6.85 -7.49
N ASN A 4 -17.78 7.01 -8.77
CA ASN A 4 -18.76 7.28 -9.83
C ASN A 4 -19.63 6.06 -10.13
N LYS A 5 -19.04 4.85 -10.17
CA LYS A 5 -19.79 3.61 -10.44
C LYS A 5 -20.86 3.32 -9.39
N PHE A 6 -20.62 3.70 -8.13
CA PHE A 6 -21.56 3.51 -7.03
C PHE A 6 -22.39 4.77 -6.71
N LYS A 7 -22.37 5.80 -7.58
CA LYS A 7 -23.06 7.09 -7.39
C LYS A 7 -22.72 7.78 -6.06
N LEU A 8 -21.53 7.52 -5.52
CA LEU A 8 -21.06 8.13 -4.29
C LEU A 8 -20.58 9.58 -4.51
N ALA A 9 -20.32 9.97 -5.76
CA ALA A 9 -20.01 11.34 -6.15
C ALA A 9 -20.40 11.56 -7.62
N GLU A 10 -21.51 12.21 -7.88
CA GLU A 10 -22.00 12.49 -9.25
C GLU A 10 -21.11 13.49 -10.04
N SER A 11 -20.23 14.24 -9.38
CA SER A 11 -19.41 15.29 -9.98
C SER A 11 -17.92 15.24 -9.62
N CYS A 12 -17.40 14.06 -9.18
CA CYS A 12 -16.00 13.95 -8.82
C CYS A 12 -15.10 13.95 -10.06
N LYS A 13 -14.24 14.97 -10.19
CA LYS A 13 -13.18 15.01 -11.20
C LYS A 13 -11.89 14.49 -10.59
N ILE A 14 -11.21 13.59 -11.29
CA ILE A 14 -9.99 12.94 -10.83
C ILE A 14 -8.83 13.33 -11.76
N ILE A 15 -7.74 13.78 -11.17
CA ILE A 15 -6.46 13.95 -11.86
C ILE A 15 -5.53 12.86 -11.36
N SER A 16 -5.18 11.90 -12.22
CA SER A 16 -4.23 10.84 -11.92
C SER A 16 -2.85 11.26 -12.42
N ILE A 17 -1.85 11.19 -11.56
CA ILE A 17 -0.48 11.59 -11.87
C ILE A 17 0.46 10.42 -11.61
N ASP A 18 1.24 10.03 -12.61
CA ASP A 18 2.20 8.93 -12.52
C ASP A 18 3.35 9.17 -13.52
N ASN A 19 4.57 8.75 -13.22
CA ASN A 19 5.70 8.76 -14.16
C ASN A 19 5.89 7.40 -14.85
N PHE A 20 5.06 6.40 -14.54
CA PHE A 20 5.04 5.05 -15.08
C PHE A 20 6.37 4.28 -15.00
N LEU A 21 7.28 4.66 -14.09
CA LEU A 21 8.61 4.07 -13.92
C LEU A 21 8.58 2.55 -13.81
N GLY A 22 7.62 2.01 -13.06
CA GLY A 22 7.44 0.58 -12.87
C GLY A 22 6.59 -0.13 -13.92
N ARG A 23 5.95 0.59 -14.85
CA ARG A 23 4.94 0.03 -15.75
C ARG A 23 4.84 0.76 -17.08
N LYS A 24 5.45 0.22 -18.12
CA LYS A 24 5.38 0.78 -19.50
C LYS A 24 4.00 0.62 -20.19
N SER A 25 3.10 -0.21 -19.66
CA SER A 25 1.78 -0.44 -20.25
C SER A 25 0.71 -0.51 -19.15
N VAL A 26 0.18 0.62 -18.75
CA VAL A 26 -1.01 0.69 -17.88
C VAL A 26 -2.22 0.91 -18.78
N ILE A 27 -3.22 0.00 -18.72
CA ILE A 27 -4.53 0.27 -19.29
C ILE A 27 -5.14 1.36 -18.40
N GLN A 28 -5.15 2.59 -18.90
CA GLN A 28 -5.79 3.71 -18.20
C GLN A 28 -7.30 3.58 -18.44
N PRO A 29 -8.11 3.63 -17.38
CA PRO A 29 -9.55 3.61 -17.53
C PRO A 29 -10.01 4.81 -18.36
N GLN A 30 -10.91 4.56 -19.30
CA GLN A 30 -11.59 5.61 -20.06
C GLN A 30 -12.79 6.11 -19.23
N ASP A 31 -12.67 7.29 -18.65
CA ASP A 31 -13.73 7.93 -17.87
C ASP A 31 -13.66 9.44 -18.15
N PRO A 32 -14.77 10.10 -18.52
CA PRO A 32 -14.78 11.52 -18.84
C PRO A 32 -14.39 12.43 -17.65
N ASN A 33 -14.46 11.92 -16.42
CA ASN A 33 -14.06 12.61 -15.22
C ASN A 33 -12.61 12.34 -14.80
N LEU A 34 -11.86 11.50 -15.55
CA LEU A 34 -10.48 11.16 -15.28
C LEU A 34 -9.53 11.84 -16.25
N THR A 35 -8.64 12.66 -15.74
CA THR A 35 -7.52 13.24 -16.49
C THR A 35 -6.23 12.55 -16.04
N ASN A 36 -5.48 11.99 -16.98
CA ASN A 36 -4.18 11.37 -16.70
C ASN A 36 -3.06 12.33 -17.08
N LEU A 37 -2.14 12.56 -16.15
CA LEU A 37 -0.93 13.37 -16.35
C LEU A 37 0.30 12.49 -16.14
N GLU A 38 1.16 12.41 -17.14
CA GLU A 38 2.50 11.84 -16.95
C GLU A 38 3.40 12.90 -16.34
N HIS A 39 3.86 12.65 -15.10
CA HIS A 39 4.71 13.58 -14.40
C HIS A 39 5.44 12.89 -13.22
N ASP A 40 6.67 13.31 -12.98
CA ASP A 40 7.44 12.88 -11.82
C ASP A 40 7.17 13.77 -10.61
N LEU A 41 6.65 13.20 -9.54
CA LEU A 41 6.30 13.93 -8.31
C LEU A 41 7.51 14.49 -7.56
N THR A 42 8.73 14.08 -7.91
CA THR A 42 9.97 14.65 -7.35
C THR A 42 10.29 16.03 -7.94
N THR A 43 9.60 16.41 -9.01
CA THR A 43 9.72 17.71 -9.68
C THR A 43 8.52 18.60 -9.39
N ASP A 44 8.64 19.90 -9.71
CA ASP A 44 7.58 20.88 -9.44
C ASP A 44 6.33 20.62 -10.31
N LEU A 45 5.20 20.45 -9.64
CA LEU A 45 3.88 20.24 -10.23
C LEU A 45 2.99 21.49 -10.18
N SER A 46 3.41 22.54 -9.48
CA SER A 46 2.57 23.71 -9.18
C SER A 46 2.00 24.37 -10.43
N LEU A 47 2.80 24.53 -11.48
CA LEU A 47 2.37 25.15 -12.74
C LEU A 47 1.29 24.34 -13.48
N LYS A 48 1.33 22.99 -13.39
CA LYS A 48 0.35 22.11 -14.05
C LYS A 48 -1.03 22.14 -13.38
N LEU A 49 -1.07 22.48 -12.10
CA LEU A 49 -2.27 22.45 -11.26
C LEU A 49 -2.71 23.83 -10.77
N HIS A 50 -1.98 24.89 -11.09
CA HIS A 50 -2.18 26.26 -10.59
C HIS A 50 -3.63 26.78 -10.69
N ASN A 51 -4.33 26.47 -11.78
CA ASN A 51 -5.72 26.92 -12.00
C ASN A 51 -6.76 25.84 -11.66
N LYS A 52 -6.39 24.80 -10.92
CA LYS A 52 -7.31 23.73 -10.52
C LYS A 52 -7.73 23.91 -9.07
N LYS A 53 -9.01 23.77 -8.79
CA LYS A 53 -9.47 23.57 -7.41
C LYS A 53 -9.22 22.10 -7.04
N ILE A 54 -8.47 21.88 -5.96
CA ILE A 54 -8.20 20.57 -5.42
C ILE A 54 -8.85 20.47 -4.04
N ASP A 55 -9.79 19.55 -3.88
CA ASP A 55 -10.49 19.35 -2.60
C ASP A 55 -9.82 18.24 -1.77
N PHE A 56 -9.20 17.26 -2.41
CA PHE A 56 -8.51 16.13 -1.77
C PHE A 56 -7.29 15.70 -2.57
N ILE A 57 -6.24 15.27 -1.88
CA ILE A 57 -5.10 14.59 -2.46
C ILE A 57 -5.01 13.17 -1.88
N ILE A 58 -4.83 12.17 -2.75
CA ILE A 58 -4.54 10.79 -2.35
C ILE A 58 -3.15 10.45 -2.90
N ASN A 59 -2.16 10.46 -2.03
CA ASN A 59 -0.77 10.18 -2.41
C ASN A 59 -0.46 8.69 -2.26
N CYS A 60 -0.61 7.96 -3.37
CA CYS A 60 -0.27 6.53 -3.49
C CYS A 60 1.12 6.32 -4.09
N SER A 61 1.93 7.36 -4.25
CA SER A 61 3.21 7.28 -4.92
C SER A 61 4.19 6.35 -4.19
N GLY A 62 4.98 5.63 -4.96
CA GLY A 62 6.00 4.72 -4.45
C GLY A 62 5.99 3.34 -5.08
N CYS A 63 7.15 2.68 -5.05
CA CYS A 63 7.32 1.31 -5.52
C CYS A 63 6.96 0.32 -4.40
N ALA A 64 5.73 -0.17 -4.36
CA ALA A 64 5.21 -0.98 -3.26
C ALA A 64 5.50 -2.50 -3.38
N SER A 65 6.12 -2.96 -4.45
CA SER A 65 6.50 -4.37 -4.64
C SER A 65 7.99 -4.58 -4.37
N PRO A 66 8.40 -5.63 -3.64
CA PRO A 66 9.80 -5.97 -3.42
C PRO A 66 10.63 -5.98 -4.72
N TYR A 67 10.08 -6.58 -5.77
CA TYR A 67 10.72 -6.61 -7.08
C TYR A 67 11.07 -5.21 -7.62
N PHE A 68 10.17 -4.23 -7.44
CA PHE A 68 10.39 -2.89 -7.97
C PHE A 68 11.29 -2.03 -7.08
N TYR A 69 11.12 -2.03 -5.76
CA TYR A 69 11.98 -1.22 -4.90
C TYR A 69 13.41 -1.77 -4.80
N GLU A 70 13.63 -3.07 -5.01
CA GLU A 70 14.98 -3.62 -5.14
C GLU A 70 15.63 -3.25 -6.48
N LYS A 71 14.83 -3.09 -7.54
CA LYS A 71 15.30 -2.68 -8.87
C LYS A 71 15.54 -1.18 -8.98
N PHE A 72 14.74 -0.38 -8.29
CA PHE A 72 14.74 1.09 -8.32
C PHE A 72 14.82 1.67 -6.89
N PRO A 73 15.88 1.39 -6.13
CA PRO A 73 15.94 1.78 -4.72
C PRO A 73 16.05 3.30 -4.52
N LEU A 74 16.81 4.01 -5.35
CA LEU A 74 16.94 5.45 -5.26
C LEU A 74 15.66 6.16 -5.62
N GLU A 75 15.02 5.79 -6.73
CA GLU A 75 13.74 6.35 -7.16
C GLU A 75 12.62 6.05 -6.14
N THR A 76 12.68 4.89 -5.47
CA THR A 76 11.77 4.56 -4.37
C THR A 76 11.95 5.53 -3.20
N MET A 77 13.19 5.85 -2.84
CA MET A 77 13.48 6.81 -1.78
C MET A 77 13.09 8.23 -2.19
N GLU A 78 13.42 8.67 -3.39
CA GLU A 78 13.14 10.02 -3.88
C GLU A 78 11.63 10.31 -3.95
N VAL A 79 10.85 9.42 -4.55
CA VAL A 79 9.40 9.63 -4.64
C VAL A 79 8.72 9.58 -3.27
N SER A 80 9.23 8.75 -2.35
CA SER A 80 8.68 8.64 -1.00
C SER A 80 9.06 9.83 -0.10
N THR A 81 10.18 10.49 -0.37
CA THR A 81 10.67 11.65 0.41
C THR A 81 10.33 12.97 -0.28
N VAL A 82 11.00 13.29 -1.37
CA VAL A 82 10.81 14.53 -2.13
C VAL A 82 9.39 14.60 -2.70
N GLY A 83 8.93 13.52 -3.35
CA GLY A 83 7.58 13.45 -3.92
C GLY A 83 6.49 13.66 -2.85
N THR A 84 6.61 13.00 -1.69
CA THR A 84 5.64 13.21 -0.60
C THR A 84 5.68 14.64 -0.06
N LYS A 85 6.89 15.25 0.10
CA LYS A 85 7.01 16.65 0.51
C LYS A 85 6.32 17.58 -0.47
N ASN A 86 6.49 17.38 -1.76
CA ASN A 86 5.83 18.16 -2.81
C ASN A 86 4.30 18.04 -2.72
N MET A 87 3.77 16.83 -2.46
CA MET A 87 2.32 16.62 -2.29
C MET A 87 1.77 17.29 -1.04
N LEU A 88 2.50 17.28 0.06
CA LEU A 88 2.11 18.00 1.29
C LEU A 88 2.13 19.52 1.09
N GLN A 89 3.14 20.05 0.39
CA GLN A 89 3.19 21.47 0.01
C GLN A 89 2.03 21.85 -0.91
N LEU A 90 1.71 21.01 -1.89
CA LEU A 90 0.55 21.21 -2.76
C LEU A 90 -0.76 21.21 -1.96
N ALA A 91 -0.90 20.32 -0.98
CA ALA A 91 -2.07 20.29 -0.10
C ALA A 91 -2.21 21.59 0.72
N LEU A 92 -1.11 22.14 1.22
CA LEU A 92 -1.09 23.45 1.88
C LEU A 92 -1.53 24.58 0.94
N GLN A 93 -0.96 24.63 -0.27
CA GLN A 93 -1.29 25.66 -1.28
C GLN A 93 -2.78 25.66 -1.64
N HIS A 94 -3.39 24.49 -1.70
CA HIS A 94 -4.81 24.33 -2.04
C HIS A 94 -5.74 24.31 -0.82
N ASN A 95 -5.19 24.39 0.39
CA ASN A 95 -5.94 24.23 1.65
C ASN A 95 -6.85 23.00 1.63
N CYS A 96 -6.32 21.86 1.20
CA CYS A 96 -7.06 20.62 1.04
C CYS A 96 -6.53 19.50 1.92
N ARG A 97 -7.39 18.51 2.21
CA ARG A 97 -7.01 17.31 2.96
C ARG A 97 -6.19 16.38 2.11
N ILE A 98 -5.15 15.76 2.70
CA ILE A 98 -4.30 14.78 2.05
C ILE A 98 -4.31 13.44 2.79
N LEU A 99 -4.40 12.34 2.03
CA LEU A 99 -4.20 10.97 2.49
C LEU A 99 -2.88 10.43 1.94
N ASN A 100 -1.94 10.14 2.80
CA ASN A 100 -0.66 9.50 2.46
C ASN A 100 -0.72 8.00 2.74
N PHE A 101 -0.07 7.22 1.87
CA PHE A 101 0.06 5.77 2.05
C PHE A 101 1.41 5.42 2.67
N SER A 102 1.39 4.99 3.93
CA SER A 102 2.48 4.27 4.59
C SER A 102 2.42 2.78 4.20
N SER A 103 2.80 1.89 5.07
CA SER A 103 2.81 0.44 4.86
C SER A 103 2.80 -0.31 6.18
N SER A 104 2.26 -1.53 6.20
CA SER A 104 2.46 -2.45 7.32
C SER A 104 3.93 -2.86 7.52
N GLU A 105 4.81 -2.58 6.55
CA GLU A 105 6.25 -2.84 6.69
C GLU A 105 6.88 -2.01 7.81
N VAL A 106 6.34 -0.81 8.09
CA VAL A 106 6.85 0.07 9.16
C VAL A 106 6.74 -0.54 10.56
N VAL A 107 5.82 -1.48 10.80
CA VAL A 107 5.72 -2.14 12.10
C VAL A 107 6.86 -3.14 12.37
N GLY A 108 7.64 -3.48 11.34
CA GLY A 108 8.77 -4.41 11.47
C GLY A 108 8.31 -5.82 11.86
N THR A 109 8.92 -6.36 12.94
CA THR A 109 8.61 -7.70 13.48
C THR A 109 8.13 -7.56 14.93
N PRO A 110 6.84 -7.29 15.16
CA PRO A 110 6.29 -7.17 16.51
C PRO A 110 6.44 -8.49 17.28
N PRO A 111 6.76 -8.44 18.58
CA PRO A 111 6.63 -9.59 19.47
C PRO A 111 5.18 -10.11 19.49
N PRO A 112 4.95 -11.41 19.77
CA PRO A 112 3.62 -12.02 19.73
C PRO A 112 2.55 -11.30 20.56
N GLU A 113 2.92 -10.72 21.69
CA GLU A 113 2.04 -9.98 22.59
C GLU A 113 1.50 -8.67 22.00
N PHE A 114 2.14 -8.13 20.95
CA PHE A 114 1.70 -6.94 20.21
C PHE A 114 1.00 -7.29 18.89
N ILE A 115 0.53 -8.53 18.71
CA ILE A 115 -0.20 -8.96 17.53
C ILE A 115 -1.58 -9.52 17.93
N PRO A 116 -2.68 -8.94 17.40
CA PRO A 116 -2.78 -7.90 16.36
C PRO A 116 -2.15 -6.57 16.76
N THR A 117 -1.38 -5.97 15.80
CA THR A 117 -0.63 -4.73 16.07
C THR A 117 -1.52 -3.51 15.86
N ASP A 118 -1.55 -2.61 16.82
CA ASP A 118 -2.27 -1.33 16.76
C ASP A 118 -1.37 -0.18 16.26
N GLU A 119 -1.96 1.01 16.14
CA GLU A 119 -1.27 2.21 15.65
C GLU A 119 -0.27 2.79 16.66
N GLU A 120 -0.43 2.49 17.95
CA GLU A 120 0.44 2.99 19.03
C GLU A 120 1.73 2.16 19.20
N TYR A 121 1.81 1.02 18.52
CA TYR A 121 3.00 0.18 18.57
C TYR A 121 4.23 0.92 18.05
N THR A 122 5.29 0.97 18.86
CA THR A 122 6.59 1.57 18.48
C THR A 122 7.38 0.60 17.61
N PRO A 123 7.59 0.90 16.33
CA PRO A 123 8.18 -0.03 15.38
C PRO A 123 9.69 -0.18 15.55
N THR A 124 10.20 -1.36 15.15
CA THR A 124 11.65 -1.63 15.03
C THR A 124 11.96 -2.04 13.60
N VAL A 125 12.64 -1.18 12.85
CA VAL A 125 12.99 -1.40 11.45
C VAL A 125 14.51 -1.39 11.27
N LYS A 126 15.04 -2.34 10.48
CA LYS A 126 16.46 -2.33 10.10
C LYS A 126 16.75 -1.18 9.14
N THR A 127 17.88 -0.50 9.34
CA THR A 127 18.30 0.61 8.48
C THR A 127 19.34 0.21 7.43
N PHE A 128 20.05 -0.91 7.60
CA PHE A 128 21.04 -1.46 6.67
C PHE A 128 20.57 -2.81 6.12
N ASP A 129 19.61 -2.76 5.19
CA ASP A 129 19.05 -3.92 4.49
C ASP A 129 18.57 -3.47 3.10
N LYS A 130 18.44 -4.41 2.15
CA LYS A 130 17.92 -4.10 0.81
C LYS A 130 16.51 -3.52 0.83
N ARG A 131 15.71 -3.90 1.84
CA ARG A 131 14.33 -3.42 2.03
C ARG A 131 14.25 -2.04 2.68
N SER A 132 15.33 -1.59 3.32
CA SER A 132 15.33 -0.34 4.10
C SER A 132 14.98 0.89 3.26
N CYS A 133 15.31 0.88 1.96
CA CYS A 133 14.90 1.96 1.05
C CYS A 133 13.38 2.17 1.02
N TYR A 134 12.60 1.10 1.20
CA TYR A 134 11.14 1.16 1.28
C TYR A 134 10.66 1.39 2.73
N ASP A 135 11.09 0.54 3.67
CA ASP A 135 10.58 0.52 5.03
C ASP A 135 10.86 1.86 5.75
N VAL A 136 12.10 2.36 5.68
CA VAL A 136 12.49 3.63 6.31
C VAL A 136 11.79 4.84 5.66
N THR A 137 11.63 4.83 4.34
CA THR A 137 10.95 5.95 3.68
C THR A 137 9.45 5.97 3.96
N LYS A 138 8.82 4.81 4.23
CA LYS A 138 7.43 4.78 4.71
C LYS A 138 7.30 5.36 6.13
N MET A 139 8.27 5.11 7.03
CA MET A 139 8.34 5.80 8.32
C MET A 139 8.55 7.32 8.16
N TYR A 140 9.39 7.73 7.21
CA TYR A 140 9.60 9.14 6.89
C TYR A 140 8.30 9.83 6.43
N ILE A 141 7.47 9.17 5.61
CA ILE A 141 6.15 9.69 5.20
C ILE A 141 5.27 9.97 6.42
N GLU A 142 5.23 9.05 7.39
CA GLU A 142 4.46 9.24 8.63
C GLU A 142 4.96 10.44 9.41
N THR A 143 6.27 10.49 9.67
CA THR A 143 6.91 11.59 10.40
C THR A 143 6.70 12.92 9.70
N LEU A 144 6.89 12.97 8.37
CA LEU A 144 6.72 14.20 7.61
C LEU A 144 5.24 14.68 7.63
N SER A 145 4.30 13.76 7.52
CA SER A 145 2.86 14.08 7.62
C SER A 145 2.51 14.64 9.00
N TYR A 146 3.08 14.07 10.06
CA TYR A 146 2.93 14.59 11.42
C TYR A 146 3.50 16.01 11.55
N VAL A 147 4.70 16.26 11.04
CA VAL A 147 5.33 17.60 11.08
C VAL A 147 4.50 18.64 10.34
N PHE A 148 3.96 18.30 9.16
CA PHE A 148 3.08 19.23 8.42
C PHE A 148 1.77 19.51 9.16
N LYS A 149 1.19 18.49 9.83
CA LYS A 149 0.02 18.70 10.68
C LYS A 149 0.35 19.62 11.86
N ASP A 150 1.47 19.34 12.56
CA ASP A 150 1.88 20.07 13.75
C ASP A 150 2.22 21.53 13.47
N GLN A 151 3.08 21.77 12.46
CA GLN A 151 3.61 23.11 12.18
C GLN A 151 2.65 23.99 11.34
N PHE A 152 1.89 23.38 10.44
CA PHE A 152 1.06 24.14 9.48
C PHE A 152 -0.42 23.88 9.65
N ASN A 153 -0.83 23.09 10.66
CA ASN A 153 -2.22 22.65 10.87
C ASN A 153 -2.85 22.03 9.61
N LEU A 154 -2.03 21.38 8.77
CA LEU A 154 -2.51 20.72 7.57
C LEU A 154 -3.32 19.47 7.96
N ASP A 155 -4.51 19.31 7.37
CA ASP A 155 -5.33 18.11 7.59
C ASP A 155 -4.75 16.90 6.84
N CYS A 156 -3.75 16.28 7.47
CA CYS A 156 -3.08 15.09 6.96
C CYS A 156 -3.67 13.82 7.56
N LYS A 157 -3.87 12.83 6.70
CA LYS A 157 -4.21 11.46 7.08
C LYS A 157 -3.15 10.51 6.52
N VAL A 158 -2.87 9.45 7.28
CA VAL A 158 -1.94 8.38 6.89
C VAL A 158 -2.63 7.05 7.10
N VAL A 159 -2.55 6.18 6.12
CA VAL A 159 -3.00 4.79 6.25
C VAL A 159 -1.81 3.84 6.15
N ARG A 160 -1.81 2.80 6.99
CA ARG A 160 -0.94 1.62 6.88
C ARG A 160 -1.74 0.46 6.27
N PRO A 161 -1.59 0.18 4.96
CA PRO A 161 -2.22 -0.97 4.32
C PRO A 161 -1.63 -2.29 4.84
N PHE A 162 -2.51 -3.28 5.09
CA PHE A 162 -2.10 -4.65 5.38
C PHE A 162 -2.55 -5.58 4.27
N ASN A 163 -1.60 -6.06 3.45
CA ASN A 163 -1.73 -7.03 2.35
C ASN A 163 -3.06 -6.98 1.60
N VAL A 164 -3.22 -5.95 0.79
CA VAL A 164 -4.44 -5.76 -0.02
C VAL A 164 -4.44 -6.73 -1.20
N ILE A 165 -5.57 -7.39 -1.40
CA ILE A 165 -5.83 -8.29 -2.53
C ILE A 165 -6.96 -7.77 -3.41
N GLY A 166 -6.90 -8.06 -4.71
CA GLY A 166 -7.92 -7.61 -5.63
C GLY A 166 -7.69 -8.10 -7.05
N TYR A 167 -8.06 -7.29 -8.04
CA TYR A 167 -7.76 -7.60 -9.42
C TYR A 167 -6.27 -7.48 -9.68
N PHE A 168 -5.65 -8.57 -10.12
CA PHE A 168 -4.22 -8.68 -10.35
C PHE A 168 -3.89 -8.70 -11.83
N ARG A 169 -2.72 -8.17 -12.16
CA ARG A 169 -2.09 -8.41 -13.44
C ARG A 169 -1.24 -9.67 -13.35
N GLN A 170 -1.10 -10.40 -14.45
CA GLN A 170 -0.29 -11.63 -14.51
C GLN A 170 1.20 -11.39 -14.24
N ASP A 171 1.68 -10.16 -14.44
CA ASP A 171 3.07 -9.74 -14.21
C ASP A 171 3.34 -9.23 -12.77
N ASP A 172 2.32 -9.22 -11.90
CA ASP A 172 2.49 -8.84 -10.50
C ASP A 172 3.24 -9.94 -9.73
N GLN A 173 4.39 -9.59 -9.18
CA GLN A 173 5.28 -10.52 -8.46
C GLN A 173 4.91 -10.72 -6.98
N ARG A 174 3.82 -10.11 -6.50
CA ARG A 174 3.32 -10.34 -5.13
C ARG A 174 2.78 -11.76 -4.97
N VAL A 175 2.68 -12.23 -3.73
CA VAL A 175 2.47 -13.65 -3.40
C VAL A 175 1.26 -14.27 -4.09
N ILE A 176 0.07 -13.68 -4.00
CA ILE A 176 -1.16 -14.28 -4.57
C ILE A 176 -1.13 -14.27 -6.10
N PRO A 177 -0.86 -13.13 -6.80
CA PRO A 177 -0.73 -13.15 -8.26
C PRO A 177 0.32 -14.14 -8.76
N ASN A 178 1.45 -14.25 -8.07
CA ASN A 178 2.51 -15.18 -8.42
C ASN A 178 2.05 -16.65 -8.28
N PHE A 179 1.43 -17.01 -7.16
CA PHE A 179 0.90 -18.36 -6.94
C PHE A 179 -0.16 -18.72 -7.97
N MET A 180 -1.12 -17.82 -8.22
CA MET A 180 -2.17 -18.01 -9.23
C MET A 180 -1.58 -18.18 -10.63
N SER A 181 -0.66 -17.30 -11.03
CA SER A 181 -0.02 -17.36 -12.35
C SER A 181 0.69 -18.69 -12.56
N LYS A 182 1.48 -19.14 -11.59
CA LYS A 182 2.18 -20.42 -11.65
C LYS A 182 1.21 -21.59 -11.70
N CYS A 183 0.20 -21.59 -10.85
CA CYS A 183 -0.80 -22.64 -10.81
C CYS A 183 -1.56 -22.77 -12.14
N ILE A 184 -1.98 -21.65 -12.74
CA ILE A 184 -2.65 -21.62 -14.07
C ILE A 184 -1.74 -22.17 -15.16
N LYS A 185 -0.44 -21.82 -15.15
CA LYS A 185 0.56 -22.30 -16.11
C LYS A 185 0.98 -23.76 -15.90
N GLY A 186 0.59 -24.40 -14.78
CA GLY A 186 1.06 -25.73 -14.42
C GLY A 186 2.49 -25.75 -13.88
N GLU A 187 3.02 -24.62 -13.46
CA GLU A 187 4.34 -24.46 -12.84
C GLU A 187 4.26 -24.65 -11.32
N LYS A 188 5.32 -25.20 -10.69
CA LYS A 188 5.38 -25.36 -9.24
C LYS A 188 5.38 -24.01 -8.52
N ILE A 189 4.59 -23.95 -7.45
CA ILE A 189 4.60 -22.85 -6.49
C ILE A 189 5.76 -23.10 -5.51
N LYS A 190 6.87 -22.41 -5.71
CA LYS A 190 8.01 -22.48 -4.80
C LYS A 190 7.72 -21.65 -3.55
N LEU A 191 7.57 -22.32 -2.41
CA LEU A 191 7.27 -21.72 -1.12
C LEU A 191 8.46 -21.90 -0.17
N TYR A 192 8.90 -20.82 0.46
CA TYR A 192 9.99 -20.90 1.45
C TYR A 192 9.55 -21.67 2.68
N ALA A 193 10.31 -22.72 2.99
CA ALA A 193 10.06 -23.59 4.14
C ALA A 193 10.17 -22.82 5.47
N PRO A 194 9.34 -23.19 6.47
CA PRO A 194 8.30 -24.21 6.46
C PRO A 194 6.94 -23.71 5.92
N GLY A 195 6.80 -22.45 5.49
CA GLY A 195 5.57 -21.88 4.99
C GLY A 195 4.54 -21.52 6.07
N THR A 196 4.94 -21.54 7.34
CA THR A 196 4.05 -21.28 8.50
C THR A 196 3.88 -19.79 8.82
N GLN A 197 4.64 -18.90 8.16
CA GLN A 197 4.46 -17.46 8.33
C GLN A 197 3.06 -17.06 7.89
N THR A 198 2.40 -16.21 8.69
CA THR A 198 1.03 -15.78 8.41
C THR A 198 0.96 -14.33 7.94
N ARG A 199 -0.03 -14.04 7.14
CA ARG A 199 -0.44 -12.69 6.71
C ARG A 199 -1.95 -12.59 6.72
N SER A 200 -2.47 -11.41 7.07
CA SER A 200 -3.88 -11.11 6.90
C SER A 200 -4.12 -10.39 5.56
N PHE A 201 -5.15 -10.80 4.84
CA PHE A 201 -5.44 -10.27 3.52
C PHE A 201 -6.76 -9.50 3.51
N CYS A 202 -6.72 -8.24 3.07
CA CYS A 202 -7.85 -7.36 2.94
C CYS A 202 -8.32 -7.29 1.48
N TRP A 203 -9.61 -7.45 1.24
CA TRP A 203 -10.18 -7.24 -0.10
C TRP A 203 -10.08 -5.76 -0.50
N TYR A 204 -9.69 -5.49 -1.74
CA TYR A 204 -9.45 -4.11 -2.19
C TYR A 204 -10.67 -3.20 -2.06
N GLY A 205 -11.89 -3.73 -2.18
CA GLY A 205 -13.12 -2.96 -1.99
C GLY A 205 -13.28 -2.45 -0.56
N ASP A 206 -13.01 -3.31 0.42
CA ASP A 206 -13.04 -2.95 1.85
C ASP A 206 -11.91 -1.98 2.17
N PHE A 207 -10.72 -2.24 1.61
CA PHE A 207 -9.58 -1.35 1.74
C PHE A 207 -9.88 0.06 1.20
N LEU A 208 -10.45 0.16 -0.01
CA LEU A 208 -10.83 1.45 -0.61
C LEU A 208 -11.92 2.16 0.20
N SER A 209 -12.91 1.41 0.70
CA SER A 209 -13.94 1.95 1.58
C SER A 209 -13.34 2.54 2.86
N GLY A 210 -12.42 1.81 3.50
CA GLY A 210 -11.68 2.28 4.67
C GLY A 210 -10.88 3.55 4.37
N CYS A 211 -10.11 3.56 3.26
CA CYS A 211 -9.35 4.74 2.84
C CYS A 211 -10.23 5.97 2.60
N ILE A 212 -11.39 5.79 1.97
CA ILE A 212 -12.33 6.90 1.72
C ILE A 212 -12.93 7.40 3.04
N LYS A 213 -13.30 6.51 3.96
CA LYS A 213 -13.76 6.90 5.29
C LYS A 213 -12.69 7.68 6.04
N VAL A 214 -11.43 7.22 6.04
CA VAL A 214 -10.30 7.94 6.64
C VAL A 214 -10.12 9.31 5.98
N LEU A 215 -10.11 9.38 4.64
CA LEU A 215 -9.96 10.62 3.91
C LEU A 215 -11.08 11.63 4.23
N THR A 216 -12.33 11.18 4.34
CA THR A 216 -13.48 12.09 4.44
C THR A 216 -13.92 12.37 5.88
N LYS A 217 -13.74 11.44 6.79
CA LYS A 217 -14.27 11.48 8.15
C LYS A 217 -13.23 11.28 9.26
N GLY A 218 -12.01 10.81 8.91
CA GLY A 218 -10.96 10.52 9.89
C GLY A 218 -10.65 11.73 10.77
N LYS A 219 -10.59 11.52 12.08
CA LYS A 219 -10.29 12.56 13.09
C LYS A 219 -8.81 12.56 13.46
N ASP A 220 -8.23 11.37 13.57
CA ASP A 220 -6.81 11.21 13.86
C ASP A 220 -5.96 11.22 12.58
N ILE A 221 -4.63 11.20 12.75
CA ILE A 221 -3.68 11.22 11.64
C ILE A 221 -3.42 9.83 11.07
N LEU A 222 -3.34 8.78 11.90
CA LEU A 222 -2.86 7.45 11.53
C LEU A 222 -3.92 6.38 11.73
N TYR A 223 -4.13 5.54 10.69
CA TYR A 223 -5.06 4.42 10.73
C TYR A 223 -4.47 3.17 10.08
N HIS A 224 -4.69 2.01 10.69
CA HIS A 224 -4.51 0.73 10.04
C HIS A 224 -5.73 0.41 9.18
N VAL A 225 -5.50 -0.06 7.94
CA VAL A 225 -6.55 -0.55 7.05
C VAL A 225 -6.20 -1.95 6.59
N GLY A 226 -6.97 -2.91 7.05
CA GLY A 226 -6.73 -4.34 6.84
C GLY A 226 -7.89 -5.20 7.29
N SER A 227 -7.72 -6.52 7.29
CA SER A 227 -8.74 -7.50 7.67
C SER A 227 -8.10 -8.57 8.55
N PRO A 228 -8.06 -8.37 9.88
CA PRO A 228 -7.43 -9.33 10.80
C PRO A 228 -8.09 -10.72 10.75
N GLU A 229 -9.36 -10.80 10.41
CA GLU A 229 -10.15 -12.02 10.32
C GLU A 229 -9.66 -12.97 9.21
N ASN A 230 -8.97 -12.44 8.20
CA ASN A 230 -8.47 -13.18 7.04
C ASN A 230 -6.97 -13.53 7.17
N GLU A 231 -6.52 -13.83 8.38
CA GLU A 231 -5.15 -14.29 8.61
C GLU A 231 -4.97 -15.74 8.18
N ILE A 232 -4.00 -16.01 7.33
CA ILE A 232 -3.73 -17.33 6.75
C ILE A 232 -2.23 -17.58 6.64
N SER A 233 -1.79 -18.86 6.82
CA SER A 233 -0.41 -19.23 6.56
C SER A 233 -0.09 -19.23 5.06
N MET A 234 1.17 -19.03 4.71
CA MET A 234 1.57 -19.08 3.30
C MET A 234 1.37 -20.45 2.68
N LEU A 235 1.51 -21.54 3.48
CA LEU A 235 1.26 -22.89 3.03
C LEU A 235 -0.23 -23.12 2.75
N ASP A 236 -1.11 -22.70 3.67
CA ASP A 236 -2.55 -22.84 3.47
C ASP A 236 -3.05 -21.97 2.33
N LEU A 237 -2.48 -20.76 2.16
CA LEU A 237 -2.76 -19.91 1.02
C LEU A 237 -2.38 -20.59 -0.32
N ALA A 238 -1.21 -21.21 -0.39
CA ALA A 238 -0.79 -21.93 -1.59
C ALA A 238 -1.72 -23.11 -1.91
N ARG A 239 -2.12 -23.89 -0.89
CA ARG A 239 -3.11 -24.97 -1.02
C ARG A 239 -4.50 -24.45 -1.43
N LEU A 240 -4.91 -23.31 -0.90
CA LEU A 240 -6.17 -22.66 -1.31
C LEU A 240 -6.12 -22.28 -2.80
N VAL A 241 -5.00 -21.74 -3.27
CA VAL A 241 -4.81 -21.43 -4.71
C VAL A 241 -4.85 -22.69 -5.55
N GLU A 242 -4.21 -23.79 -5.14
CA GLU A 242 -4.33 -25.10 -5.82
C GLU A 242 -5.79 -25.52 -5.98
N LYS A 243 -6.53 -25.46 -4.88
CA LYS A 243 -7.97 -25.82 -4.86
C LYS A 243 -8.79 -24.95 -5.81
N VAL A 244 -8.59 -23.63 -5.78
CA VAL A 244 -9.33 -22.67 -6.63
C VAL A 244 -9.00 -22.88 -8.11
N CYS A 245 -7.74 -23.20 -8.44
CA CYS A 245 -7.29 -23.49 -9.79
C CYS A 245 -7.63 -24.90 -10.28
N GLY A 246 -8.24 -25.76 -9.45
CA GLY A 246 -8.54 -27.16 -9.78
C GLY A 246 -7.28 -28.00 -9.99
N LYS A 247 -6.19 -27.66 -9.32
CA LYS A 247 -4.89 -28.34 -9.40
C LYS A 247 -4.55 -29.03 -8.08
N LYS A 248 -3.57 -29.96 -8.12
CA LYS A 248 -3.03 -30.66 -6.96
C LYS A 248 -1.52 -30.74 -7.08
N ASP A 249 -0.86 -30.91 -5.94
CA ASP A 249 0.59 -31.14 -5.85
C ASP A 249 1.43 -30.07 -6.56
N MET A 250 0.96 -28.81 -6.55
CA MET A 250 1.68 -27.69 -7.13
C MET A 250 2.70 -27.07 -6.18
N VAL A 251 2.57 -27.27 -4.86
CA VAL A 251 3.43 -26.65 -3.84
C VAL A 251 4.73 -27.42 -3.71
N GLU A 252 5.85 -26.71 -3.80
CA GLU A 252 7.21 -27.20 -3.57
C GLU A 252 7.85 -26.35 -2.47
N LEU A 253 8.18 -26.98 -1.33
CA LEU A 253 8.91 -26.30 -0.27
C LEU A 253 10.39 -26.19 -0.64
N VAL A 254 10.94 -24.99 -0.59
CA VAL A 254 12.33 -24.70 -0.91
C VAL A 254 12.99 -23.96 0.26
N GLU A 255 14.32 -24.11 0.40
CA GLU A 255 15.07 -23.36 1.40
C GLU A 255 15.00 -21.83 1.11
N PRO A 256 14.72 -21.01 2.14
CA PRO A 256 14.69 -19.57 1.96
C PRO A 256 16.09 -19.02 1.69
N PRO A 257 16.25 -18.10 0.72
CA PRO A 257 17.48 -17.34 0.58
C PRO A 257 17.80 -16.57 1.88
N ILE A 258 19.08 -16.32 2.14
CA ILE A 258 19.55 -15.65 3.37
C ILE A 258 18.80 -14.33 3.64
N VAL A 259 18.47 -13.60 2.61
CA VAL A 259 17.72 -12.32 2.68
C VAL A 259 16.34 -12.48 3.34
N TYR A 260 15.69 -13.64 3.19
CA TYR A 260 14.34 -13.90 3.75
C TYR A 260 14.36 -14.54 5.15
N LYS A 261 15.53 -14.84 5.72
CA LYS A 261 15.61 -15.42 7.09
C LYS A 261 15.08 -14.50 8.18
N HIS A 262 14.89 -13.23 7.88
CA HIS A 262 14.41 -12.20 8.82
C HIS A 262 13.01 -11.69 8.51
N GLU A 263 12.26 -12.37 7.63
CA GLU A 263 10.85 -12.00 7.39
C GLU A 263 10.02 -12.16 8.67
N PRO A 264 9.10 -11.20 8.95
CA PRO A 264 8.17 -11.33 10.06
C PRO A 264 7.38 -12.64 9.98
N LYS A 265 7.39 -13.42 11.07
CA LYS A 265 6.64 -14.68 11.16
C LYS A 265 5.14 -14.45 11.10
N ARG A 266 4.66 -13.38 11.71
CA ARG A 266 3.26 -13.02 11.79
C ARG A 266 3.08 -11.52 11.54
N ARG A 267 2.10 -11.14 10.73
CA ARG A 267 1.73 -9.74 10.51
C ARG A 267 0.21 -9.62 10.37
N CYS A 268 -0.42 -9.10 11.42
CA CYS A 268 -1.86 -8.94 11.53
C CYS A 268 -2.17 -7.58 12.17
N PRO A 269 -3.03 -6.72 11.56
CA PRO A 269 -3.39 -5.44 12.16
C PRO A 269 -4.44 -5.60 13.26
N SER A 270 -4.43 -4.73 14.30
CA SER A 270 -5.66 -4.28 14.91
C SER A 270 -6.32 -3.24 13.99
N VAL A 271 -7.65 -3.31 13.89
CA VAL A 271 -8.49 -2.36 13.17
C VAL A 271 -9.55 -1.74 14.09
N ASP A 272 -9.34 -1.83 15.40
CA ASP A 272 -10.29 -1.37 16.41
C ASP A 272 -10.50 0.13 16.35
N LYS A 273 -9.42 0.88 16.08
CA LYS A 273 -9.45 2.34 15.96
C LYS A 273 -10.36 2.78 14.81
N ILE A 274 -10.13 2.24 13.60
CA ILE A 274 -10.95 2.61 12.43
C ILE A 274 -12.40 2.16 12.60
N LYS A 275 -12.65 0.97 13.16
CA LYS A 275 -14.00 0.50 13.48
C LYS A 275 -14.70 1.42 14.48
N LYS A 276 -14.04 1.81 15.56
CA LYS A 276 -14.60 2.67 16.60
C LYS A 276 -14.93 4.08 16.11
N GLU A 277 -14.09 4.63 15.23
CA GLU A 277 -14.22 6.03 14.83
C GLU A 277 -15.02 6.26 13.54
N LEU A 278 -15.03 5.27 12.63
CA LEU A 278 -15.49 5.47 11.25
C LEU A 278 -16.54 4.47 10.76
N ASP A 279 -17.04 3.61 11.63
CA ASP A 279 -18.15 2.71 11.28
C ASP A 279 -19.50 3.43 11.03
#